data_0b4ad74006947b31ab6e004fe69826e1
#
_entry.id   0b4ad74006947b31ab6e004fe69826e1
#
_cell.length_a   1.000
_cell.length_b   1.000
_cell.length_c   1.000
_cell.angle_alpha   90.00
_cell.angle_beta   90.00
_cell.angle_gamma   90.00
#
_symmetry.space_group_name_H-M   'P 1'
#
loop_
_entity.id
_entity.type
_entity.pdbx_description
1 polymer ?
#
loop_
_entity_poly.entity_id
_entity_poly.type
_entity_poly.pdbx_seq_one_letter_code
_entity_poly.pdbx_strand_id
1 'polypeptide(L)'
;MGLAPYGEPKYAKLILDKLIDLKPDGSFRLDMSFFDYCTGFTMTNDRFAELFGEPVRGPDQLLTRFHMDVAASIQSVLDEAVLRLTRNLAKQTGSRNLCLAGGVALNCVANGKVLRDASFENIWIQPAAGDAGGAVGAALAAHHLFKDKPRETHGADGMSGSFLGPGFSQAEIERRMIPQRAIERRAATMKFL
;
A
#
# COMPACT_ATOMS: atom_id res chain seq x y z
N MET A 1 0.38 -7.11 3.77
CA MET A 1 1.08 -7.62 2.57
C MET A 1 2.32 -8.45 2.92
N GLY A 2 3.36 -7.91 3.59
CA GLY A 2 4.62 -8.64 3.84
C GLY A 2 4.49 -9.92 4.67
N LEU A 3 3.54 -10.00 5.60
CA LEU A 3 3.29 -11.17 6.43
C LEU A 3 2.37 -12.21 5.77
N ALA A 4 1.53 -11.79 4.83
CA ALA A 4 0.51 -12.62 4.19
C ALA A 4 1.06 -13.90 3.50
N PRO A 5 2.24 -13.90 2.84
CA PRO A 5 2.76 -15.11 2.20
C PRO A 5 3.08 -16.26 3.14
N TYR A 6 3.21 -15.99 4.44
CA TYR A 6 3.53 -17.00 5.45
C TYR A 6 2.29 -17.64 6.07
N GLY A 7 1.08 -17.16 5.74
CA GLY A 7 -0.20 -17.62 6.26
C GLY A 7 -1.09 -18.28 5.22
N GLU A 8 -2.23 -18.76 5.68
CA GLU A 8 -3.33 -19.25 4.87
C GLU A 8 -4.57 -18.38 5.09
N PRO A 9 -5.42 -18.12 4.08
CA PRO A 9 -6.55 -17.20 4.19
C PRO A 9 -7.77 -17.83 4.92
N LYS A 10 -7.54 -18.45 6.07
CA LYS A 10 -8.56 -19.18 6.84
C LYS A 10 -9.72 -18.31 7.32
N TYR A 11 -9.45 -17.03 7.57
CA TYR A 11 -10.42 -16.08 8.10
C TYR A 11 -11.05 -15.19 7.01
N ALA A 12 -10.73 -15.40 5.72
CA ALA A 12 -11.26 -14.57 4.64
C ALA A 12 -12.80 -14.52 4.61
N LYS A 13 -13.44 -15.68 4.78
CA LYS A 13 -14.92 -15.76 4.86
C LYS A 13 -15.45 -15.00 6.09
N LEU A 14 -14.81 -15.18 7.26
CA LEU A 14 -15.21 -14.49 8.49
C LEU A 14 -15.12 -12.96 8.32
N ILE A 15 -14.07 -12.48 7.67
CA ILE A 15 -13.88 -11.04 7.37
C ILE A 15 -15.00 -10.53 6.46
N LEU A 16 -15.32 -11.26 5.38
CA LEU A 16 -16.39 -10.90 4.45
C LEU A 16 -17.78 -10.94 5.11
N ASP A 17 -18.00 -11.89 6.02
CA ASP A 17 -19.29 -12.05 6.67
C ASP A 17 -19.54 -11.04 7.82
N LYS A 18 -18.47 -10.50 8.44
CA LYS A 18 -18.56 -9.73 9.69
C LYS A 18 -17.93 -8.36 9.66
N LEU A 19 -16.82 -8.16 8.94
CA LEU A 19 -16.06 -6.92 9.01
C LEU A 19 -16.26 -6.01 7.81
N ILE A 20 -16.62 -6.57 6.65
CA ILE A 20 -16.74 -5.81 5.41
C ILE A 20 -17.96 -6.27 4.60
N ASP A 21 -18.83 -5.34 4.29
CA ASP A 21 -19.91 -5.55 3.31
C ASP A 21 -19.37 -5.21 1.93
N LEU A 22 -18.90 -6.21 1.19
CA LEU A 22 -18.29 -6.07 -0.13
C LEU A 22 -19.31 -6.41 -1.23
N LYS A 23 -19.68 -5.41 -2.02
CA LYS A 23 -20.65 -5.52 -3.12
C LYS A 23 -20.05 -6.14 -4.40
N PRO A 24 -20.87 -6.61 -5.33
CA PRO A 24 -20.40 -7.14 -6.61
C PRO A 24 -19.60 -6.14 -7.48
N ASP A 25 -19.91 -4.85 -7.35
CA ASP A 25 -19.24 -3.77 -8.07
C ASP A 25 -17.92 -3.31 -7.43
N GLY A 26 -17.59 -3.92 -6.28
CA GLY A 26 -16.39 -3.61 -5.50
C GLY A 26 -16.57 -2.49 -4.48
N SER A 27 -17.72 -1.81 -4.46
CA SER A 27 -18.03 -0.88 -3.37
C SER A 27 -18.12 -1.64 -2.05
N PHE A 28 -17.70 -1.02 -0.95
CA PHE A 28 -17.69 -1.70 0.33
C PHE A 28 -17.95 -0.75 1.49
N ARG A 29 -18.34 -1.34 2.61
CA ARG A 29 -18.48 -0.67 3.89
C ARG A 29 -17.90 -1.55 5.00
N LEU A 30 -17.11 -0.97 5.89
CA LEU A 30 -16.65 -1.65 7.10
C LEU A 30 -17.72 -1.58 8.19
N ASP A 31 -17.85 -2.65 8.96
CA ASP A 31 -18.59 -2.60 10.22
C ASP A 31 -17.71 -1.93 11.29
N MET A 32 -17.95 -0.64 11.48
CA MET A 32 -17.17 0.21 12.38
C MET A 32 -17.28 -0.20 13.85
N SER A 33 -18.19 -1.11 14.22
CA SER A 33 -18.31 -1.61 15.58
C SER A 33 -17.12 -2.46 16.05
N PHE A 34 -16.24 -2.88 15.12
CA PHE A 34 -15.02 -3.64 15.39
C PHE A 34 -13.74 -2.78 15.39
N PHE A 35 -13.87 -1.50 15.06
CA PHE A 35 -12.74 -0.59 14.88
C PHE A 35 -12.85 0.62 15.81
N ASP A 36 -11.71 1.16 16.20
CA ASP A 36 -11.64 2.29 17.13
C ASP A 36 -10.83 3.49 16.61
N TYR A 37 -10.34 3.41 15.38
CA TYR A 37 -9.44 4.40 14.81
C TYR A 37 -10.08 5.76 14.48
N CYS A 38 -11.42 5.86 14.47
CA CYS A 38 -12.10 7.14 14.22
C CYS A 38 -12.09 8.05 15.43
N THR A 39 -12.14 7.50 16.65
CA THR A 39 -12.32 8.25 17.90
C THR A 39 -11.36 7.82 19.02
N GLY A 40 -10.74 6.66 18.90
CA GLY A 40 -9.82 6.07 19.86
C GLY A 40 -8.34 6.17 19.44
N PHE A 41 -7.48 5.61 20.26
CA PHE A 41 -6.02 5.54 20.03
C PHE A 41 -5.55 4.18 19.50
N THR A 42 -6.47 3.25 19.27
CA THR A 42 -6.20 1.91 18.75
C THR A 42 -6.89 1.72 17.39
N MET A 43 -6.38 0.81 16.58
CA MET A 43 -6.98 0.51 15.28
C MET A 43 -8.24 -0.34 15.42
N THR A 44 -8.22 -1.29 16.36
CA THR A 44 -9.29 -2.25 16.62
C THR A 44 -9.66 -2.23 18.11
N ASN A 45 -10.82 -2.78 18.46
CA ASN A 45 -11.31 -2.89 19.82
C ASN A 45 -11.43 -4.36 20.27
N ASP A 46 -11.94 -4.59 21.50
CA ASP A 46 -12.06 -5.92 22.08
C ASP A 46 -12.98 -6.85 21.26
N ARG A 47 -14.02 -6.31 20.62
CA ARG A 47 -14.91 -7.11 19.75
C ARG A 47 -14.18 -7.70 18.54
N PHE A 48 -13.15 -6.99 18.03
CA PHE A 48 -12.30 -7.52 16.97
C PHE A 48 -11.48 -8.71 17.50
N ALA A 49 -10.89 -8.59 18.68
CA ALA A 49 -10.14 -9.68 19.32
C ALA A 49 -11.05 -10.90 19.60
N GLU A 50 -12.25 -10.67 20.14
CA GLU A 50 -13.24 -11.70 20.38
C GLU A 50 -13.68 -12.42 19.09
N LEU A 51 -13.86 -11.68 17.99
CA LEU A 51 -14.24 -12.24 16.69
C LEU A 51 -13.24 -13.26 16.18
N PHE A 52 -11.94 -13.02 16.40
CA PHE A 52 -10.87 -13.91 15.98
C PHE A 52 -10.45 -14.92 17.04
N GLY A 53 -10.94 -14.76 18.28
CA GLY A 53 -10.64 -15.66 19.41
C GLY A 53 -9.23 -15.50 19.99
N GLU A 54 -8.55 -14.40 19.67
CA GLU A 54 -7.18 -14.14 20.14
C GLU A 54 -7.06 -12.67 20.60
N PRO A 55 -6.34 -12.41 21.71
CA PRO A 55 -6.13 -11.06 22.19
C PRO A 55 -5.22 -10.26 21.25
N VAL A 56 -5.27 -8.94 21.40
CA VAL A 56 -4.34 -8.04 20.70
C VAL A 56 -2.91 -8.37 21.10
N ARG A 57 -2.03 -8.53 20.10
CA ARG A 57 -0.63 -8.83 20.31
C ARG A 57 0.10 -7.66 21.02
N GLY A 58 0.77 -7.97 22.11
CA GLY A 58 1.66 -7.01 22.75
C GLY A 58 2.93 -6.75 21.91
N PRO A 59 3.59 -5.59 22.10
CA PRO A 59 4.74 -5.18 21.28
C PRO A 59 5.91 -6.17 21.33
N ASP A 60 6.13 -6.82 22.48
CA ASP A 60 7.24 -7.77 22.71
C ASP A 60 6.89 -9.22 22.38
N GLN A 61 5.65 -9.49 21.97
CA GLN A 61 5.22 -10.83 21.61
C GLN A 61 5.62 -11.17 20.17
N LEU A 62 6.06 -12.42 19.97
CA LEU A 62 6.39 -12.94 18.65
C LEU A 62 5.13 -13.11 17.79
N LEU A 63 5.33 -12.98 16.48
CA LEU A 63 4.27 -13.31 15.50
C LEU A 63 4.06 -14.83 15.50
N THR A 64 2.79 -15.23 15.56
CA THR A 64 2.38 -16.64 15.52
C THR A 64 1.74 -16.99 14.17
N ARG A 65 1.43 -18.27 13.97
CA ARG A 65 0.69 -18.73 12.80
C ARG A 65 -0.65 -18.00 12.64
N PHE A 66 -1.33 -17.71 13.74
CA PHE A 66 -2.58 -16.95 13.74
C PHE A 66 -2.41 -15.58 13.03
N HIS A 67 -1.39 -14.82 13.40
CA HIS A 67 -1.13 -13.51 12.79
C HIS A 67 -0.84 -13.60 11.28
N MET A 68 -0.14 -14.65 10.86
CA MET A 68 0.14 -14.93 9.45
C MET A 68 -1.17 -15.25 8.69
N ASP A 69 -2.02 -16.09 9.28
CA ASP A 69 -3.30 -16.49 8.68
C ASP A 69 -4.29 -15.31 8.60
N VAL A 70 -4.34 -14.43 9.61
CA VAL A 70 -5.13 -13.20 9.56
C VAL A 70 -4.60 -12.26 8.47
N ALA A 71 -3.28 -12.08 8.38
CA ALA A 71 -2.67 -11.25 7.34
C ALA A 71 -2.94 -11.79 5.92
N ALA A 72 -2.84 -13.10 5.72
CA ALA A 72 -3.20 -13.77 4.46
C ALA A 72 -4.67 -13.58 4.12
N SER A 73 -5.55 -13.65 5.13
CA SER A 73 -6.99 -13.49 4.97
C SER A 73 -7.36 -12.06 4.56
N ILE A 74 -6.78 -11.05 5.20
CA ILE A 74 -6.99 -9.65 4.84
C ILE A 74 -6.47 -9.38 3.43
N GLN A 75 -5.28 -9.91 3.07
CA GLN A 75 -4.76 -9.77 1.71
C GLN A 75 -5.71 -10.39 0.68
N SER A 76 -6.27 -11.55 0.96
CA SER A 76 -7.23 -12.23 0.06
C SER A 76 -8.51 -11.40 -0.15
N VAL A 77 -9.07 -10.83 0.92
CA VAL A 77 -10.26 -9.96 0.84
C VAL A 77 -9.97 -8.66 0.10
N LEU A 78 -8.81 -8.05 0.36
CA LEU A 78 -8.36 -6.84 -0.33
C LEU A 78 -8.18 -7.09 -1.83
N ASP A 79 -7.57 -8.20 -2.21
CA ASP A 79 -7.39 -8.58 -3.61
C ASP A 79 -8.73 -8.70 -4.34
N GLU A 80 -9.72 -9.34 -3.69
CA GLU A 80 -11.08 -9.47 -4.24
C GLU A 80 -11.77 -8.12 -4.37
N ALA A 81 -11.65 -7.25 -3.38
CA ALA A 81 -12.24 -5.91 -3.44
C ALA A 81 -11.64 -5.08 -4.58
N VAL A 82 -10.32 -5.08 -4.71
CA VAL A 82 -9.61 -4.35 -5.77
C VAL A 82 -9.98 -4.90 -7.15
N LEU A 83 -10.05 -6.22 -7.32
CA LEU A 83 -10.45 -6.83 -8.59
C LEU A 83 -11.88 -6.48 -8.98
N ARG A 84 -12.83 -6.50 -8.03
CA ARG A 84 -14.21 -6.07 -8.32
C ARG A 84 -14.28 -4.61 -8.72
N LEU A 85 -13.62 -3.72 -7.99
CA LEU A 85 -13.55 -2.29 -8.30
C LEU A 85 -12.98 -2.05 -9.71
N THR A 86 -11.86 -2.65 -10.04
CA THR A 86 -11.19 -2.45 -11.33
C THR A 86 -12.00 -3.02 -12.48
N ARG A 87 -12.59 -4.21 -12.33
CA ARG A 87 -13.49 -4.81 -13.34
C ARG A 87 -14.73 -3.96 -13.59
N ASN A 88 -15.33 -3.44 -12.51
CA ASN A 88 -16.49 -2.57 -12.63
C ASN A 88 -16.13 -1.24 -13.30
N LEU A 89 -15.00 -0.65 -12.91
CA LEU A 89 -14.50 0.58 -13.53
C LEU A 89 -14.22 0.40 -15.02
N ALA A 90 -13.60 -0.70 -15.43
CA ALA A 90 -13.36 -1.01 -16.83
C ALA A 90 -14.68 -1.08 -17.63
N LYS A 91 -15.71 -1.75 -17.06
CA LYS A 91 -17.05 -1.84 -17.69
C LYS A 91 -17.73 -0.48 -17.82
N GLN A 92 -17.60 0.38 -16.80
CA GLN A 92 -18.26 1.70 -16.80
C GLN A 92 -17.59 2.69 -17.75
N THR A 93 -16.28 2.66 -17.85
CA THR A 93 -15.51 3.69 -18.57
C THR A 93 -15.14 3.28 -19.99
N GLY A 94 -15.01 1.98 -20.26
CA GLY A 94 -14.45 1.46 -21.52
C GLY A 94 -12.98 1.86 -21.73
N SER A 95 -12.31 2.38 -20.68
CA SER A 95 -10.90 2.82 -20.77
C SER A 95 -9.96 1.63 -20.92
N ARG A 96 -8.92 1.80 -21.73
CA ARG A 96 -7.82 0.81 -21.86
C ARG A 96 -6.74 0.99 -20.79
N ASN A 97 -6.72 2.15 -20.12
CA ASN A 97 -5.67 2.52 -19.21
C ASN A 97 -6.23 2.75 -17.79
N LEU A 98 -5.52 2.22 -16.80
CA LEU A 98 -5.83 2.40 -15.37
C LEU A 98 -4.71 3.16 -14.69
N CYS A 99 -5.07 4.21 -13.95
CA CYS A 99 -4.16 4.88 -13.02
C CYS A 99 -4.56 4.56 -11.58
N LEU A 100 -3.59 4.17 -10.77
CA LEU A 100 -3.78 3.87 -9.35
C LEU A 100 -3.01 4.87 -8.48
N ALA A 101 -3.69 5.39 -7.47
CA ALA A 101 -3.13 6.25 -6.43
C ALA A 101 -3.79 5.94 -5.09
N GLY A 102 -3.22 6.41 -3.98
CA GLY A 102 -3.61 6.08 -2.62
C GLY A 102 -2.71 5.00 -2.01
N GLY A 103 -2.69 4.86 -0.68
CA GLY A 103 -1.80 3.94 0.03
C GLY A 103 -1.95 2.48 -0.41
N VAL A 104 -3.17 2.04 -0.74
CA VAL A 104 -3.44 0.67 -1.22
C VAL A 104 -2.84 0.42 -2.61
N ALA A 105 -2.65 1.46 -3.43
CA ALA A 105 -1.99 1.34 -4.73
C ALA A 105 -0.51 0.89 -4.64
N LEU A 106 0.08 0.91 -3.43
CA LEU A 106 1.41 0.35 -3.17
C LEU A 106 1.39 -1.16 -2.89
N ASN A 107 0.21 -1.79 -2.88
CA ASN A 107 0.10 -3.23 -2.70
C ASN A 107 0.44 -3.98 -4.00
N CYS A 108 1.70 -4.35 -4.17
CA CYS A 108 2.19 -5.02 -5.37
C CYS A 108 1.53 -6.38 -5.63
N VAL A 109 1.00 -7.06 -4.61
CA VAL A 109 0.28 -8.34 -4.77
C VAL A 109 -1.05 -8.10 -5.46
N ALA A 110 -1.85 -7.14 -4.97
CA ALA A 110 -3.12 -6.76 -5.59
C ALA A 110 -2.88 -6.20 -7.01
N ASN A 111 -1.90 -5.32 -7.18
CA ASN A 111 -1.54 -4.75 -8.49
C ASN A 111 -1.17 -5.82 -9.51
N GLY A 112 -0.39 -6.83 -9.10
CA GLY A 112 -0.05 -7.96 -9.95
C GLY A 112 -1.27 -8.81 -10.33
N LYS A 113 -2.30 -8.91 -9.47
CA LYS A 113 -3.56 -9.57 -9.80
C LYS A 113 -4.38 -8.75 -10.80
N VAL A 114 -4.47 -7.44 -10.62
CA VAL A 114 -5.15 -6.54 -11.56
C VAL A 114 -4.50 -6.60 -12.94
N LEU A 115 -3.17 -6.62 -13.00
CA LEU A 115 -2.45 -6.75 -14.26
C LEU A 115 -2.77 -8.08 -14.98
N ARG A 116 -2.79 -9.19 -14.25
CA ARG A 116 -3.12 -10.51 -14.79
C ARG A 116 -4.59 -10.69 -15.16
N ASP A 117 -5.48 -9.95 -14.50
CA ASP A 117 -6.93 -9.95 -14.80
C ASP A 117 -7.23 -9.39 -16.20
N ALA A 118 -6.33 -8.58 -16.74
CA ALA A 118 -6.40 -8.02 -18.08
C ALA A 118 -7.67 -7.19 -18.39
N SER A 119 -8.36 -6.69 -17.36
CA SER A 119 -9.49 -5.76 -17.53
C SER A 119 -9.04 -4.40 -18.09
N PHE A 120 -7.75 -4.08 -17.96
CA PHE A 120 -7.08 -2.94 -18.56
C PHE A 120 -5.83 -3.40 -19.31
N GLU A 121 -5.51 -2.74 -20.42
CA GLU A 121 -4.30 -3.05 -21.20
C GLU A 121 -3.05 -2.47 -20.53
N ASN A 122 -3.17 -1.29 -19.96
CA ASN A 122 -2.07 -0.60 -19.30
C ASN A 122 -2.46 -0.17 -17.88
N ILE A 123 -1.53 -0.34 -16.95
CA ILE A 123 -1.67 0.09 -15.57
C ILE A 123 -0.52 1.01 -15.22
N TRP A 124 -0.82 2.18 -14.69
CA TRP A 124 0.15 3.10 -14.14
C TRP A 124 -0.11 3.32 -12.66
N ILE A 125 0.92 3.17 -11.85
CA ILE A 125 0.86 3.36 -10.41
C ILE A 125 1.70 4.58 -10.07
N GLN A 126 1.08 5.59 -9.42
CA GLN A 126 1.81 6.76 -8.96
C GLN A 126 2.95 6.31 -8.02
N PRO A 127 4.22 6.63 -8.31
CA PRO A 127 5.35 6.21 -7.48
C PRO A 127 5.25 6.69 -6.03
N ALA A 128 4.72 7.90 -5.82
CA ALA A 128 4.40 8.44 -4.50
C ALA A 128 2.91 8.26 -4.18
N ALA A 129 2.37 7.05 -4.34
CA ALA A 129 0.92 6.77 -4.27
C ALA A 129 0.32 7.04 -2.89
N GLY A 130 1.10 6.94 -1.79
CA GLY A 130 0.66 7.23 -0.43
C GLY A 130 0.58 8.72 -0.10
N ASP A 131 0.71 9.05 1.17
CA ASP A 131 0.53 10.41 1.70
C ASP A 131 1.47 11.44 1.05
N ALA A 132 2.69 11.05 0.69
CA ALA A 132 3.66 11.92 -0.01
C ALA A 132 3.14 12.44 -1.35
N GLY A 133 2.29 11.68 -2.04
CA GLY A 133 1.68 12.10 -3.31
C GLY A 133 0.72 13.27 -3.19
N GLY A 134 0.17 13.50 -2.00
CA GLY A 134 -0.66 14.66 -1.72
C GLY A 134 0.08 15.99 -1.93
N ALA A 135 1.36 16.07 -1.56
CA ALA A 135 2.20 17.24 -1.78
C ALA A 135 2.44 17.51 -3.27
N VAL A 136 2.76 16.46 -4.05
CA VAL A 136 2.91 16.56 -5.51
C VAL A 136 1.59 16.97 -6.16
N GLY A 137 0.48 16.34 -5.76
CA GLY A 137 -0.85 16.67 -6.27
C GLY A 137 -1.27 18.09 -5.98
N ALA A 138 -1.01 18.60 -4.78
CA ALA A 138 -1.29 19.98 -4.40
C ALA A 138 -0.47 20.98 -5.24
N ALA A 139 0.81 20.71 -5.47
CA ALA A 139 1.66 21.53 -6.31
C ALA A 139 1.15 21.58 -7.77
N LEU A 140 0.80 20.42 -8.33
CA LEU A 140 0.24 20.33 -9.68
C LEU A 140 -1.13 21.01 -9.78
N ALA A 141 -2.01 20.85 -8.79
CA ALA A 141 -3.29 21.54 -8.74
C ALA A 141 -3.11 23.06 -8.70
N ALA A 142 -2.20 23.56 -7.85
CA ALA A 142 -1.88 24.98 -7.81
C ALA A 142 -1.34 25.49 -9.16
N HIS A 143 -0.52 24.71 -9.84
CA HIS A 143 0.05 25.09 -11.13
C HIS A 143 -0.99 25.09 -12.24
N HIS A 144 -1.75 24.03 -12.40
CA HIS A 144 -2.65 23.84 -13.51
C HIS A 144 -4.03 24.42 -13.29
N LEU A 145 -4.60 24.31 -12.08
CA LEU A 145 -5.96 24.75 -11.78
C LEU A 145 -6.00 26.20 -11.28
N PHE A 146 -5.13 26.55 -10.32
CA PHE A 146 -5.15 27.90 -9.74
C PHE A 146 -4.45 28.94 -10.62
N LYS A 147 -3.29 28.58 -11.22
CA LYS A 147 -2.55 29.47 -12.13
C LYS A 147 -2.95 29.30 -13.60
N ASP A 148 -3.93 28.47 -13.88
CA ASP A 148 -4.45 28.19 -15.23
C ASP A 148 -3.35 27.89 -16.26
N LYS A 149 -2.35 27.12 -15.85
CA LYS A 149 -1.27 26.72 -16.75
C LYS A 149 -1.65 25.48 -17.53
N PRO A 150 -1.51 25.46 -18.86
CA PRO A 150 -1.84 24.30 -19.66
C PRO A 150 -1.00 23.09 -19.23
N ARG A 151 -1.58 21.90 -19.39
CA ARG A 151 -0.85 20.66 -19.22
C ARG A 151 -0.10 20.34 -20.51
N GLU A 152 1.22 20.36 -20.43
CA GLU A 152 2.11 19.95 -21.50
C GLU A 152 2.57 18.51 -21.28
N THR A 153 2.41 17.66 -22.31
CA THR A 153 2.89 16.29 -22.27
C THR A 153 3.99 16.13 -23.32
N HIS A 154 5.17 15.77 -22.89
CA HIS A 154 6.34 15.65 -23.77
C HIS A 154 6.64 14.21 -24.19
N GLY A 155 5.70 13.26 -23.96
CA GLY A 155 5.89 11.84 -24.29
C GLY A 155 6.91 11.11 -23.41
N ALA A 156 7.51 11.79 -22.45
CA ALA A 156 8.43 11.23 -21.46
C ALA A 156 7.80 11.22 -20.06
N ASP A 157 8.35 10.38 -19.17
CA ASP A 157 7.94 10.36 -17.77
C ASP A 157 8.36 11.65 -17.04
N GLY A 158 7.40 12.55 -16.79
CA GLY A 158 7.62 13.80 -16.04
C GLY A 158 8.08 13.60 -14.59
N MET A 159 7.91 12.41 -14.05
CA MET A 159 8.41 12.01 -12.73
C MET A 159 9.85 11.47 -12.77
N SER A 160 10.44 11.31 -13.96
CA SER A 160 11.80 10.79 -14.13
C SER A 160 12.07 9.51 -13.34
N GLY A 161 11.11 8.57 -13.30
CA GLY A 161 11.18 7.35 -12.50
C GLY A 161 11.22 7.61 -10.98
N SER A 162 10.76 8.78 -10.52
CA SER A 162 10.86 9.29 -9.14
C SER A 162 12.26 9.70 -8.70
N PHE A 163 13.22 9.81 -9.59
CA PHE A 163 14.55 10.35 -9.32
C PHE A 163 14.52 11.89 -9.31
N LEU A 164 13.81 12.46 -8.34
CA LEU A 164 13.59 13.91 -8.23
C LEU A 164 14.59 14.61 -7.28
N GLY A 165 15.44 13.84 -6.62
CA GLY A 165 16.48 14.34 -5.72
C GLY A 165 17.76 14.77 -6.46
N PRO A 166 18.72 15.34 -5.72
CA PRO A 166 20.02 15.68 -6.28
C PRO A 166 20.79 14.43 -6.74
N GLY A 167 21.42 14.51 -7.88
CA GLY A 167 22.35 13.48 -8.36
C GLY A 167 23.72 13.61 -7.70
N PHE A 168 24.38 12.48 -7.45
CA PHE A 168 25.76 12.42 -6.96
C PHE A 168 26.58 11.53 -7.88
N SER A 169 27.80 11.98 -8.19
CA SER A 169 28.76 11.14 -8.91
C SER A 169 29.25 9.98 -8.02
N GLN A 170 29.73 8.91 -8.65
CA GLN A 170 30.26 7.76 -7.92
C GLN A 170 31.40 8.18 -6.96
N ALA A 171 32.27 9.09 -7.36
CA ALA A 171 33.34 9.59 -6.52
C ALA A 171 32.84 10.37 -5.30
N GLU A 172 31.74 11.12 -5.43
CA GLU A 172 31.11 11.81 -4.30
C GLU A 172 30.47 10.83 -3.34
N ILE A 173 29.81 9.79 -3.86
CA ILE A 173 29.22 8.73 -3.05
C ILE A 173 30.29 8.02 -2.24
N GLU A 174 31.37 7.58 -2.89
CA GLU A 174 32.50 6.91 -2.25
C GLU A 174 33.13 7.77 -1.16
N ARG A 175 33.39 9.02 -1.45
CA ARG A 175 33.97 9.97 -0.49
C ARG A 175 33.08 10.14 0.76
N ARG A 176 31.78 10.16 0.60
CA ARG A 176 30.80 10.30 1.71
C ARG A 176 30.62 9.00 2.50
N MET A 177 30.69 7.84 1.84
CA MET A 177 30.45 6.53 2.44
C MET A 177 31.67 5.97 3.21
N ILE A 178 32.89 6.39 2.87
CA ILE A 178 34.11 5.92 3.56
C ILE A 178 34.06 6.14 5.09
N PRO A 179 33.68 7.34 5.60
CA PRO A 179 33.55 7.55 7.04
C PRO A 179 32.51 6.68 7.71
N GLN A 180 31.36 6.46 7.06
CA GLN A 180 30.27 5.63 7.58
C GLN A 180 30.63 4.15 7.62
N ARG A 181 31.29 3.61 6.60
CA ARG A 181 31.80 2.24 6.61
C ARG A 181 32.78 1.98 7.73
N ALA A 182 33.57 2.98 8.09
CA ALA A 182 34.48 2.89 9.23
C ALA A 182 33.73 2.86 10.57
N ILE A 183 32.60 3.59 10.68
CA ILE A 183 31.72 3.59 11.87
C ILE A 183 30.99 2.25 11.98
N GLU A 184 30.44 1.74 10.90
CA GLU A 184 29.73 0.44 10.88
C GLU A 184 30.66 -0.74 11.20
N ARG A 185 31.88 -0.74 10.67
CA ARG A 185 32.90 -1.74 11.02
C ARG A 185 33.25 -1.70 12.51
N ARG A 186 33.39 -0.51 13.10
CA ARG A 186 33.62 -0.35 14.54
C ARG A 186 32.43 -0.84 15.37
N ALA A 187 31.19 -0.53 14.97
CA ALA A 187 30.00 -0.98 15.64
C ALA A 187 29.80 -2.51 15.54
N ALA A 188 30.15 -3.11 14.41
CA ALA A 188 30.14 -4.56 14.23
C ALA A 188 31.20 -5.24 15.12
N THR A 189 32.38 -4.67 15.22
CA THR A 189 33.46 -5.21 16.07
C THR A 189 33.13 -5.13 17.56
N MET A 190 32.41 -4.10 18.00
CA MET A 190 31.95 -3.97 19.41
C MET A 190 30.82 -4.92 19.78
N LYS A 191 30.09 -5.51 18.84
CA LYS A 191 29.04 -6.49 19.12
C LYS A 191 29.55 -7.91 19.29
N PHE A 192 30.84 -8.16 19.04
CA PHE A 192 31.50 -9.45 19.17
C PHE A 192 32.58 -9.49 20.31
N LEU A 193 32.65 -8.45 21.14
CA LEU A 193 33.40 -8.40 22.39
C LEU A 193 32.43 -8.28 23.58
#